data_01a8263d2b548a62916c4ad8f334fbd2
#
_entry.id   01a8263d2b548a62916c4ad8f334fbd2
#
_cell.length_a   1.000
_cell.length_b   1.000
_cell.length_c   1.000
_cell.angle_alpha   90.00
_cell.angle_beta   90.00
_cell.angle_gamma   90.00
#
_symmetry.space_group_name_H-M   'P 1'
#
loop_
_entity.id
_entity.type
_entity.pdbx_description
1 polymer ?
#
loop_
_entity_poly.entity_id
_entity_poly.type
_entity_poly.pdbx_seq_one_letter_code
_entity_poly.pdbx_strand_id
1 'polypeptide(L)'
;RGDGTGNDYFSIQTVREAAGLGCGSPITKNGRTTGRSCWLVIVPRGETEVDGDRATLSQKLVSSPLGASNWKNRIVFPLEFEPAGRPCPIGTAERKTLGQESVAEAVLRWQPALCDVTGRVFSYSQVSDDVARRGLLEDPSLSFVSQPVDQFAIDEGREIAYAPIAISGIAIGYNVDRQTPIRAPAEVKARDGERITSMKLTPRLVAKLLTQSYTRGANINAPSVEGNPTDMTADPEFQALNPAYEGLTISLPSLQLPAGRADVAEQVWRWISADADAKAFLDGEADPWDMRVNKNYEGMNLPRSDYPKSESYCVRAEGRPELCTLDAHPYAANMQDAARGAARGDFKGLTYWDPIAVPVPAYKRDRPQPSGSRAMLALTDTASAQRYGLETAELLNAGGDFVAPSTSSLIAATKELAKQPADGPRQPQVGNRDPKAYPLTNITYAATEPKSLDKTERKDYSGFLRYAAGPGQRPGLLPGELPSGYAPLPKAFVERTLAVADAVQAGAPVPAAPPEGDEGAPSRTSDGGGSPSTVSSTGELPTAPPGESLPSSADPLAGASDPRGPISTQSVALSTPLDAAGAGRLVPLAALVLALLTAAAGPVLLKLSSSGRFA
;
A
#
# COMPACT_ATOMS: atom_id res chain seq x y z
N ARG A 1 -3.93 18.96 -18.07
CA ARG A 1 -3.72 18.75 -19.51
C ARG A 1 -3.99 20.05 -20.26
N GLY A 2 -3.29 20.25 -21.37
CA GLY A 2 -3.49 21.45 -22.20
C GLY A 2 -4.88 21.57 -22.85
N ASP A 3 -5.64 20.49 -22.87
CA ASP A 3 -7.04 20.43 -23.33
C ASP A 3 -8.07 20.85 -22.27
N GLY A 4 -7.61 21.29 -21.11
CA GLY A 4 -8.46 21.68 -19.97
C GLY A 4 -9.00 20.49 -19.17
N THR A 5 -8.66 19.25 -19.52
CA THR A 5 -9.04 18.07 -18.73
C THR A 5 -8.00 17.78 -17.66
N GLY A 6 -8.41 17.14 -16.57
CA GLY A 6 -7.52 16.71 -15.49
C GLY A 6 -8.11 15.54 -14.74
N ASN A 7 -7.23 14.75 -14.14
CA ASN A 7 -7.60 13.68 -13.24
C ASN A 7 -6.62 13.70 -12.07
N ASP A 8 -7.14 13.69 -10.86
CA ASP A 8 -6.32 13.62 -9.65
C ASP A 8 -7.05 12.82 -8.58
N TYR A 9 -6.28 12.17 -7.71
CA TYR A 9 -6.78 11.39 -6.60
C TYR A 9 -6.61 12.15 -5.30
N PHE A 10 -7.64 12.19 -4.49
CA PHE A 10 -7.58 12.79 -3.16
C PHE A 10 -8.12 11.81 -2.12
N SER A 11 -7.49 11.79 -0.96
CA SER A 11 -7.97 10.99 0.17
C SER A 11 -9.08 11.73 0.89
N ILE A 12 -10.21 11.07 1.10
CA ILE A 12 -11.22 11.56 2.02
C ILE A 12 -10.72 11.30 3.42
N GLN A 13 -10.47 12.37 4.16
CA GLN A 13 -9.90 12.26 5.51
C GLN A 13 -10.98 11.87 6.52
N THR A 14 -10.91 10.61 6.92
CA THR A 14 -11.73 10.05 7.99
C THR A 14 -11.24 10.52 9.36
N VAL A 15 -11.97 10.17 10.40
CA VAL A 15 -11.58 10.44 11.80
C VAL A 15 -10.19 9.89 12.18
N ARG A 16 -9.74 8.83 11.53
CA ARG A 16 -8.41 8.25 11.77
C ARG A 16 -7.28 9.10 11.20
N GLU A 17 -7.52 9.77 10.09
CA GLU A 17 -6.51 10.57 9.38
C GLU A 17 -6.59 12.06 9.75
N ALA A 18 -7.78 12.53 10.07
CA ALA A 18 -8.02 13.92 10.48
C ALA A 18 -9.20 13.98 11.47
N ALA A 19 -8.89 13.86 12.74
CA ALA A 19 -9.89 13.84 13.84
C ALA A 19 -10.83 15.06 13.81
N GLY A 20 -10.37 16.22 13.33
CA GLY A 20 -11.18 17.44 13.21
C GLY A 20 -12.20 17.44 12.06
N LEU A 21 -11.94 16.68 10.97
CA LEU A 21 -12.84 16.59 9.81
C LEU A 21 -13.88 15.49 9.97
N GLY A 22 -13.44 14.26 10.22
CA GLY A 22 -14.29 13.11 10.49
C GLY A 22 -15.35 12.84 9.43
N CYS A 23 -15.02 13.03 8.14
CA CYS A 23 -15.93 12.72 7.03
C CYS A 23 -16.42 11.28 7.12
N GLY A 24 -17.72 11.06 6.93
CA GLY A 24 -18.35 9.75 7.02
C GLY A 24 -18.51 9.18 8.43
N SER A 25 -18.05 9.88 9.49
CA SER A 25 -18.27 9.46 10.86
C SER A 25 -19.76 9.37 11.18
N PRO A 26 -20.23 8.31 11.86
CA PRO A 26 -21.65 8.13 12.11
C PRO A 26 -22.21 9.26 13.00
N ILE A 27 -23.30 9.86 12.55
CA ILE A 27 -24.07 10.85 13.31
C ILE A 27 -25.50 10.32 13.42
N THR A 28 -25.97 10.11 14.63
CA THR A 28 -27.36 9.71 14.88
C THR A 28 -28.20 10.92 15.24
N LYS A 29 -29.21 11.22 14.40
CA LYS A 29 -30.21 12.24 14.65
C LYS A 29 -31.60 11.62 14.47
N ASN A 30 -32.48 11.83 15.43
CA ASN A 30 -33.88 11.33 15.39
C ASN A 30 -33.99 9.83 15.07
N GLY A 31 -33.11 9.02 15.63
CA GLY A 31 -33.08 7.56 15.41
C GLY A 31 -32.51 7.12 14.04
N ARG A 32 -32.11 8.05 13.17
CA ARG A 32 -31.47 7.74 11.89
C ARG A 32 -29.97 8.03 11.97
N THR A 33 -29.15 7.03 11.65
CA THR A 33 -27.70 7.19 11.55
C THR A 33 -27.32 7.51 10.10
N THR A 34 -26.57 8.61 9.92
CA THR A 34 -26.00 9.03 8.64
C THR A 34 -24.51 9.29 8.83
N GLY A 35 -23.73 9.24 7.76
CA GLY A 35 -22.34 9.68 7.80
C GLY A 35 -22.24 11.21 7.83
N ARG A 36 -21.25 11.75 8.54
CA ARG A 36 -20.95 13.19 8.55
C ARG A 36 -20.62 13.64 7.13
N SER A 37 -21.40 14.59 6.58
CA SER A 37 -21.13 15.19 5.27
C SER A 37 -19.86 16.04 5.29
N CYS A 38 -19.18 16.11 4.15
CA CYS A 38 -18.03 16.97 3.89
C CYS A 38 -18.21 17.70 2.56
N TRP A 39 -17.24 18.53 2.22
CA TRP A 39 -17.23 19.27 0.98
C TRP A 39 -15.90 19.04 0.27
N LEU A 40 -15.95 18.71 -1.02
CA LEU A 40 -14.80 18.83 -1.91
C LEU A 40 -14.78 20.23 -2.45
N VAL A 41 -13.69 20.95 -2.20
CA VAL A 41 -13.51 22.32 -2.63
C VAL A 41 -12.35 22.39 -3.62
N ILE A 42 -12.67 22.73 -4.86
CA ILE A 42 -11.68 22.96 -5.91
C ILE A 42 -11.44 24.45 -6.00
N VAL A 43 -10.20 24.87 -5.80
CA VAL A 43 -9.81 26.28 -5.87
C VAL A 43 -8.91 26.47 -7.09
N PRO A 44 -9.45 26.97 -8.22
CA PRO A 44 -8.64 27.30 -9.38
C PRO A 44 -7.64 28.41 -9.03
N ARG A 45 -6.39 28.25 -9.44
CA ARG A 45 -5.40 29.31 -9.39
C ARG A 45 -5.46 30.12 -10.67
N GLY A 46 -5.43 31.45 -10.55
CA GLY A 46 -5.26 32.34 -11.69
C GLY A 46 -3.84 32.31 -12.24
N GLU A 47 -3.61 33.05 -13.31
CA GLU A 47 -2.28 33.19 -13.93
C GLU A 47 -1.35 34.13 -13.15
N THR A 48 -1.90 34.89 -12.21
CA THR A 48 -1.19 35.89 -11.42
C THR A 48 -1.31 35.59 -9.93
N GLU A 49 -0.28 35.94 -9.17
CA GLU A 49 -0.30 35.96 -7.73
C GLU A 49 -1.23 37.06 -7.19
N VAL A 50 -1.47 37.07 -5.88
CA VAL A 50 -2.37 38.04 -5.20
C VAL A 50 -1.88 39.49 -5.35
N ASP A 51 -0.59 39.70 -5.46
CA ASP A 51 0.07 40.97 -5.71
C ASP A 51 0.07 41.40 -7.19
N GLY A 52 -0.44 40.57 -8.08
CA GLY A 52 -0.48 40.78 -9.51
C GLY A 52 0.72 40.25 -10.29
N ASP A 53 1.72 39.75 -9.62
CA ASP A 53 2.88 39.16 -10.27
C ASP A 53 2.49 37.84 -10.99
N ARG A 54 3.03 37.67 -12.19
CA ARG A 54 2.88 36.40 -12.91
C ARG A 54 3.79 35.34 -12.32
N ALA A 55 3.43 34.09 -12.54
CA ALA A 55 4.23 32.96 -12.14
C ALA A 55 5.70 33.14 -12.53
N THR A 56 6.59 32.85 -11.58
CA THR A 56 8.04 32.91 -11.75
C THR A 56 8.52 31.93 -12.84
N LEU A 57 9.82 31.86 -13.09
CA LEU A 57 10.45 30.92 -14.04
C LEU A 57 10.01 29.47 -13.86
N SER A 58 9.59 29.08 -12.67
CA SER A 58 9.01 27.74 -12.39
C SER A 58 7.55 27.60 -12.83
N GLN A 59 6.91 28.66 -13.30
CA GLN A 59 5.49 28.75 -13.66
C GLN A 59 4.53 28.27 -12.56
N LYS A 60 4.96 28.30 -11.31
CA LYS A 60 4.18 27.87 -10.16
C LYS A 60 3.81 29.08 -9.31
N LEU A 61 2.51 29.28 -9.16
CA LEU A 61 2.01 30.26 -8.20
C LEU A 61 2.25 29.76 -6.78
N VAL A 62 2.73 30.63 -5.91
CA VAL A 62 3.04 30.34 -4.50
C VAL A 62 1.93 30.78 -3.54
N SER A 63 0.95 31.55 -4.02
CA SER A 63 -0.17 32.01 -3.20
C SER A 63 -0.98 30.87 -2.64
N SER A 64 -1.45 31.03 -1.39
CA SER A 64 -2.29 30.04 -0.73
C SER A 64 -3.64 29.88 -1.45
N PRO A 65 -4.15 28.65 -1.65
CA PRO A 65 -5.51 28.43 -2.12
C PRO A 65 -6.57 29.03 -1.17
N LEU A 66 -6.22 29.28 0.09
CA LEU A 66 -7.08 29.94 1.09
C LEU A 66 -7.01 31.45 1.01
N GLY A 67 -6.14 32.03 0.18
CA GLY A 67 -6.11 33.48 -0.08
C GLY A 67 -7.47 33.93 -0.63
N ALA A 68 -7.92 35.13 -0.20
CA ALA A 68 -9.28 35.62 -0.52
C ALA A 68 -9.57 35.67 -2.03
N SER A 69 -8.60 36.01 -2.85
CA SER A 69 -8.73 36.08 -4.31
C SER A 69 -8.92 34.72 -4.94
N ASN A 70 -8.14 33.70 -4.52
CA ASN A 70 -8.25 32.33 -5.00
C ASN A 70 -9.56 31.70 -4.48
N TRP A 71 -9.86 31.89 -3.20
CA TRP A 71 -11.03 31.32 -2.55
C TRP A 71 -12.35 31.83 -3.14
N LYS A 72 -12.39 33.05 -3.64
CA LYS A 72 -13.58 33.61 -4.30
C LYS A 72 -14.05 32.78 -5.50
N ASN A 73 -13.13 32.19 -6.23
CA ASN A 73 -13.40 31.42 -7.44
C ASN A 73 -13.56 29.91 -7.19
N ARG A 74 -13.69 29.50 -5.93
CA ARG A 74 -13.82 28.08 -5.58
C ARG A 74 -15.07 27.45 -6.15
N ILE A 75 -14.96 26.19 -6.53
CA ILE A 75 -16.06 25.30 -6.91
C ILE A 75 -16.24 24.31 -5.76
N VAL A 76 -17.48 24.08 -5.34
CA VAL A 76 -17.79 23.28 -4.15
C VAL A 76 -18.73 22.15 -4.51
N PHE A 77 -18.36 20.92 -4.15
CA PHE A 77 -19.18 19.72 -4.31
C PHE A 77 -19.50 19.16 -2.92
N PRO A 78 -20.80 18.98 -2.56
CA PRO A 78 -21.17 18.30 -1.34
C PRO A 78 -20.84 16.80 -1.47
N LEU A 79 -20.32 16.21 -0.38
CA LEU A 79 -20.08 14.79 -0.26
C LEU A 79 -20.97 14.24 0.85
N GLU A 80 -21.82 13.33 0.50
CA GLU A 80 -22.65 12.57 1.44
C GLU A 80 -22.08 11.17 1.58
N PHE A 81 -22.20 10.61 2.78
CA PHE A 81 -21.67 9.29 3.11
C PHE A 81 -22.80 8.43 3.63
N GLU A 82 -23.06 7.33 2.98
CA GLU A 82 -23.92 6.30 3.49
C GLU A 82 -23.13 5.38 4.44
N PRO A 83 -23.76 4.88 5.50
CA PRO A 83 -23.12 3.88 6.36
C PRO A 83 -22.74 2.65 5.53
N ALA A 84 -21.47 2.30 5.57
CA ALA A 84 -20.97 1.10 4.91
C ALA A 84 -21.37 -0.14 5.74
N GLY A 85 -22.58 -0.66 5.54
CA GLY A 85 -23.12 -1.79 6.28
C GLY A 85 -23.63 -1.41 7.68
N ARG A 86 -24.12 -2.40 8.41
CA ARG A 86 -24.48 -2.23 9.83
C ARG A 86 -23.24 -2.35 10.69
N PRO A 87 -22.91 -1.36 11.52
CA PRO A 87 -21.83 -1.54 12.49
C PRO A 87 -22.20 -2.66 13.45
N CYS A 88 -21.22 -3.45 13.87
CA CYS A 88 -21.43 -4.40 14.94
C CYS A 88 -22.00 -3.69 16.17
N PRO A 89 -22.98 -4.27 16.88
CA PRO A 89 -23.48 -3.71 18.12
C PRO A 89 -22.34 -3.48 19.12
N ILE A 90 -22.40 -2.38 19.86
CA ILE A 90 -21.42 -2.10 20.92
C ILE A 90 -21.47 -3.25 21.94
N GLY A 91 -20.31 -3.78 22.32
CA GLY A 91 -20.20 -4.93 23.22
C GLY A 91 -20.26 -6.29 22.53
N THR A 92 -20.33 -6.33 21.19
CA THR A 92 -20.17 -7.58 20.44
C THR A 92 -18.83 -8.22 20.78
N ALA A 93 -18.83 -9.53 21.04
CA ALA A 93 -17.61 -10.25 21.36
C ALA A 93 -16.60 -10.20 20.20
N GLU A 94 -15.35 -9.98 20.56
CA GLU A 94 -14.24 -9.80 19.65
C GLU A 94 -13.47 -11.11 19.46
N ARG A 95 -12.99 -11.32 18.24
CA ARG A 95 -12.02 -12.35 17.88
C ARG A 95 -10.77 -11.70 17.34
N LYS A 96 -9.66 -12.03 17.95
CA LYS A 96 -8.35 -11.49 17.59
C LYS A 96 -7.87 -12.12 16.27
N THR A 97 -7.49 -11.29 15.32
CA THR A 97 -6.74 -11.68 14.13
C THR A 97 -5.53 -10.79 13.97
N LEU A 98 -4.44 -11.34 13.49
CA LEU A 98 -3.20 -10.61 13.30
C LEU A 98 -2.47 -11.12 12.05
N GLY A 99 -1.62 -10.31 11.48
CA GLY A 99 -0.84 -10.77 10.33
C GLY A 99 -0.29 -9.70 9.43
N GLN A 100 0.13 -10.16 8.27
CA GLN A 100 0.81 -9.37 7.27
C GLN A 100 -0.10 -8.30 6.62
N GLU A 101 0.52 -7.24 6.15
CA GLU A 101 -0.14 -6.07 5.58
C GLU A 101 -0.94 -6.39 4.32
N SER A 102 -0.47 -7.28 3.45
CA SER A 102 -1.05 -7.54 2.13
C SER A 102 -2.49 -8.08 2.13
N VAL A 103 -3.06 -8.43 3.29
CA VAL A 103 -4.46 -8.82 3.44
C VAL A 103 -5.33 -7.75 4.13
N ALA A 104 -4.71 -6.67 4.63
CA ALA A 104 -5.37 -5.68 5.48
C ALA A 104 -6.63 -5.09 4.83
N GLU A 105 -6.55 -4.67 3.57
CA GLU A 105 -7.69 -4.08 2.87
C GLU A 105 -8.85 -5.07 2.70
N ALA A 106 -8.58 -6.35 2.43
CA ALA A 106 -9.61 -7.37 2.32
C ALA A 106 -10.30 -7.61 3.66
N VAL A 107 -9.53 -7.85 4.73
CA VAL A 107 -10.08 -8.09 6.07
C VAL A 107 -10.90 -6.90 6.57
N LEU A 108 -10.39 -5.67 6.40
CA LEU A 108 -11.11 -4.46 6.79
C LEU A 108 -12.42 -4.28 6.00
N ARG A 109 -12.42 -4.65 4.72
CA ARG A 109 -13.62 -4.58 3.88
C ARG A 109 -14.66 -5.65 4.25
N TRP A 110 -14.22 -6.83 4.68
CA TRP A 110 -15.10 -7.93 5.08
C TRP A 110 -15.75 -7.73 6.46
N GLN A 111 -15.13 -6.95 7.35
CA GLN A 111 -15.59 -6.76 8.74
C GLN A 111 -17.08 -6.49 8.92
N PRO A 112 -17.73 -5.53 8.21
CA PRO A 112 -19.14 -5.26 8.39
C PRO A 112 -20.03 -6.48 8.10
N ALA A 113 -19.73 -7.20 7.02
CA ALA A 113 -20.51 -8.37 6.61
C ALA A 113 -20.18 -9.60 7.48
N LEU A 114 -18.96 -9.76 7.95
CA LEU A 114 -18.60 -10.80 8.92
C LEU A 114 -19.39 -10.66 10.22
N CYS A 115 -19.62 -9.43 10.66
CA CYS A 115 -20.45 -9.18 11.83
C CYS A 115 -21.90 -9.64 11.64
N ASP A 116 -22.49 -9.35 10.48
CA ASP A 116 -23.86 -9.77 10.16
C ASP A 116 -23.99 -11.31 10.10
N VAL A 117 -22.96 -12.01 9.59
CA VAL A 117 -22.99 -13.47 9.40
C VAL A 117 -22.61 -14.23 10.67
N THR A 118 -21.61 -13.75 11.40
CA THR A 118 -21.05 -14.50 12.55
C THR A 118 -21.50 -13.96 13.90
N GLY A 119 -22.01 -12.73 13.96
CA GLY A 119 -22.29 -12.02 15.20
C GLY A 119 -21.02 -11.68 16.00
N ARG A 120 -19.87 -11.56 15.35
CA ARG A 120 -18.56 -11.31 15.96
C ARG A 120 -17.81 -10.18 15.27
N VAL A 121 -16.98 -9.48 16.02
CA VAL A 121 -15.98 -8.56 15.50
C VAL A 121 -14.66 -9.32 15.37
N PHE A 122 -14.05 -9.29 14.20
CA PHE A 122 -12.71 -9.81 13.98
C PHE A 122 -11.74 -8.63 13.97
N SER A 123 -11.13 -8.33 15.12
CA SER A 123 -10.12 -7.27 15.17
C SER A 123 -8.88 -7.69 14.41
N TYR A 124 -8.42 -6.82 13.53
CA TYR A 124 -7.20 -7.07 12.78
C TYR A 124 -6.06 -6.17 13.28
N SER A 125 -4.97 -6.81 13.69
CA SER A 125 -3.73 -6.14 14.04
C SER A 125 -2.66 -6.45 13.01
N GLN A 126 -2.23 -5.41 12.28
CA GLN A 126 -1.08 -5.53 11.39
C GLN A 126 0.19 -5.67 12.23
N VAL A 127 0.92 -6.75 12.02
CA VAL A 127 2.19 -7.05 12.68
C VAL A 127 3.20 -7.58 11.66
N SER A 128 4.48 -7.68 12.03
CA SER A 128 5.46 -8.36 11.16
C SER A 128 5.14 -9.84 11.03
N ASP A 129 5.52 -10.44 9.91
CA ASP A 129 5.26 -11.86 9.63
C ASP A 129 5.79 -12.80 10.72
N ASP A 130 6.99 -12.50 11.27
CA ASP A 130 7.56 -13.26 12.37
C ASP A 130 6.71 -13.19 13.65
N VAL A 131 6.13 -12.03 13.94
CA VAL A 131 5.23 -11.85 15.09
C VAL A 131 3.92 -12.60 14.85
N ALA A 132 3.39 -12.56 13.61
CA ALA A 132 2.20 -13.30 13.25
C ALA A 132 2.38 -14.82 13.42
N ARG A 133 3.52 -15.37 12.96
CA ARG A 133 3.84 -16.79 13.10
C ARG A 133 4.05 -17.20 14.55
N ARG A 134 4.79 -16.41 15.34
CA ARG A 134 4.99 -16.70 16.77
C ARG A 134 3.71 -16.58 17.57
N GLY A 135 2.88 -15.60 17.26
CA GLY A 135 1.60 -15.41 17.92
C GLY A 135 0.68 -16.63 17.85
N LEU A 136 0.76 -17.42 16.77
CA LEU A 136 0.04 -18.70 16.67
C LEU A 136 0.47 -19.74 17.70
N LEU A 137 1.73 -19.69 18.14
CA LEU A 137 2.27 -20.65 19.11
C LEU A 137 2.00 -20.26 20.54
N GLU A 138 1.83 -18.95 20.80
CA GLU A 138 1.66 -18.37 22.13
C GLU A 138 0.18 -18.23 22.54
N ASP A 139 -0.68 -17.81 21.61
CA ASP A 139 -2.08 -17.49 21.89
C ASP A 139 -2.96 -18.01 20.74
N PRO A 140 -3.90 -18.93 20.99
CA PRO A 140 -4.79 -19.46 19.96
C PRO A 140 -5.55 -18.34 19.26
N SER A 141 -5.33 -18.18 17.96
CA SER A 141 -5.90 -17.09 17.16
C SER A 141 -5.93 -17.46 15.68
N LEU A 142 -6.38 -16.54 14.85
CA LEU A 142 -6.26 -16.64 13.39
C LEU A 142 -5.20 -15.65 12.92
N SER A 143 -4.09 -16.17 12.40
CA SER A 143 -2.99 -15.35 11.86
C SER A 143 -2.94 -15.40 10.34
N PHE A 144 -2.57 -14.27 9.72
CA PHE A 144 -2.43 -14.16 8.27
C PHE A 144 -0.94 -14.15 7.90
N VAL A 145 -0.52 -15.16 7.15
CA VAL A 145 0.88 -15.42 6.82
C VAL A 145 1.05 -15.75 5.34
N SER A 146 2.25 -15.57 4.80
CA SER A 146 2.62 -16.02 3.45
C SER A 146 3.62 -17.18 3.46
N GLN A 147 4.28 -17.41 4.59
CA GLN A 147 5.21 -18.51 4.79
C GLN A 147 4.77 -19.37 5.98
N PRO A 148 5.21 -20.65 6.05
CA PRO A 148 4.85 -21.53 7.15
C PRO A 148 5.47 -21.06 8.47
N VAL A 149 4.88 -21.47 9.57
CA VAL A 149 5.53 -21.43 10.88
C VAL A 149 6.74 -22.36 10.84
N ASP A 150 7.84 -21.94 11.45
CA ASP A 150 9.04 -22.75 11.52
C ASP A 150 8.74 -24.10 12.22
N GLN A 151 9.00 -25.19 11.52
CA GLN A 151 8.73 -26.54 12.03
C GLN A 151 9.52 -26.85 13.31
N PHE A 152 10.71 -26.27 13.48
CA PHE A 152 11.50 -26.44 14.70
C PHE A 152 10.93 -25.69 15.91
N ALA A 153 10.05 -24.72 15.66
CA ALA A 153 9.35 -24.00 16.72
C ALA A 153 8.00 -24.64 17.09
N ILE A 154 7.58 -25.66 16.37
CA ILE A 154 6.32 -26.38 16.61
C ILE A 154 6.60 -27.59 17.49
N ASP A 155 6.01 -27.63 18.69
CA ASP A 155 6.08 -28.78 19.58
C ASP A 155 5.51 -30.04 18.94
N GLU A 156 6.03 -31.18 19.32
CA GLU A 156 5.60 -32.49 18.80
C GLU A 156 4.09 -32.70 19.02
N GLY A 157 3.38 -32.99 17.94
CA GLY A 157 1.92 -33.21 17.95
C GLY A 157 1.04 -32.01 17.74
N ARG A 158 1.62 -30.78 17.62
CA ARG A 158 0.87 -29.61 17.17
C ARG A 158 0.76 -29.58 15.64
N GLU A 159 -0.38 -29.19 15.15
CA GLU A 159 -0.66 -29.09 13.71
C GLU A 159 -1.27 -27.75 13.37
N ILE A 160 -0.59 -26.97 12.53
CA ILE A 160 -1.09 -25.71 12.02
C ILE A 160 -1.83 -25.92 10.70
N ALA A 161 -3.07 -25.47 10.65
CA ALA A 161 -3.90 -25.47 9.46
C ALA A 161 -3.70 -24.18 8.67
N TYR A 162 -3.54 -24.28 7.34
CA TYR A 162 -3.35 -23.15 6.45
C TYR A 162 -4.44 -23.11 5.38
N ALA A 163 -5.18 -22.00 5.31
CA ALA A 163 -6.25 -21.74 4.36
C ALA A 163 -5.90 -20.55 3.46
N PRO A 164 -5.76 -20.70 2.14
CA PRO A 164 -5.56 -19.56 1.26
C PRO A 164 -6.80 -18.66 1.26
N ILE A 165 -6.66 -17.37 1.57
CA ILE A 165 -7.80 -16.45 1.68
C ILE A 165 -7.75 -15.26 0.74
N ALA A 166 -6.58 -14.87 0.27
CA ALA A 166 -6.41 -13.72 -0.61
C ALA A 166 -5.23 -13.91 -1.56
N ILE A 167 -5.38 -13.40 -2.79
CA ILE A 167 -4.32 -13.30 -3.78
C ILE A 167 -4.16 -11.81 -4.10
N SER A 168 -2.96 -11.27 -3.90
CA SER A 168 -2.58 -9.91 -4.21
C SER A 168 -1.23 -9.89 -4.94
N GLY A 169 -0.73 -8.72 -5.28
CA GLY A 169 0.63 -8.57 -5.84
C GLY A 169 1.43 -7.56 -5.01
N ILE A 170 2.74 -7.76 -4.97
CA ILE A 170 3.68 -6.72 -4.56
C ILE A 170 3.99 -5.90 -5.80
N ALA A 171 3.86 -4.58 -5.74
CA ALA A 171 3.96 -3.72 -6.91
C ALA A 171 4.93 -2.55 -6.68
N ILE A 172 5.56 -2.10 -7.74
CA ILE A 172 6.17 -0.79 -7.79
C ILE A 172 5.09 0.18 -8.26
N GLY A 173 4.45 0.83 -7.29
CA GLY A 173 3.47 1.88 -7.55
C GLY A 173 4.17 3.18 -7.90
N TYR A 174 3.63 3.95 -8.83
CA TYR A 174 4.21 5.23 -9.19
C TYR A 174 3.16 6.31 -9.44
N ASN A 175 3.60 7.55 -9.23
CA ASN A 175 2.84 8.75 -9.50
C ASN A 175 3.80 9.75 -10.15
N VAL A 176 3.84 9.75 -11.48
CA VAL A 176 4.79 10.53 -12.27
C VAL A 176 4.03 11.37 -13.27
N ASP A 177 4.20 12.67 -13.14
CA ASP A 177 3.62 13.65 -14.04
C ASP A 177 4.69 14.09 -15.05
N ARG A 178 4.28 14.31 -16.28
CA ARG A 178 5.13 14.77 -17.37
C ARG A 178 5.67 16.16 -17.06
N GLN A 179 6.97 16.33 -17.12
CA GLN A 179 7.68 17.58 -16.86
C GLN A 179 8.71 17.80 -17.95
N THR A 180 8.54 18.86 -18.74
CA THR A 180 9.43 19.16 -19.86
C THR A 180 10.44 20.24 -19.50
N PRO A 181 11.57 20.34 -20.21
CA PRO A 181 12.51 21.44 -20.05
C PRO A 181 11.87 22.82 -20.23
N ILE A 182 12.35 23.81 -19.51
CA ILE A 182 11.83 25.19 -19.57
C ILE A 182 11.79 25.74 -21.01
N ARG A 183 12.74 25.33 -21.85
CA ARG A 183 12.85 25.78 -23.24
C ARG A 183 12.20 24.83 -24.25
N ALA A 184 11.43 23.85 -23.80
CA ALA A 184 10.71 22.95 -24.71
C ALA A 184 9.69 23.72 -25.56
N PRO A 185 9.41 23.27 -26.81
CA PRO A 185 8.39 23.84 -27.67
C PRO A 185 7.00 23.88 -27.00
N ALA A 186 6.15 24.81 -27.41
CA ALA A 186 4.84 25.02 -26.78
C ALA A 186 3.94 23.77 -26.87
N GLU A 187 3.98 23.06 -27.99
CA GLU A 187 3.23 21.83 -28.22
C GLU A 187 3.69 20.67 -27.30
N VAL A 188 4.97 20.62 -26.94
CA VAL A 188 5.52 19.66 -25.98
C VAL A 188 5.09 20.03 -24.56
N LYS A 189 5.15 21.31 -24.22
CA LYS A 189 4.73 21.85 -22.91
C LYS A 189 3.22 21.71 -22.67
N ALA A 190 2.41 21.72 -23.73
CA ALA A 190 0.95 21.52 -23.58
C ALA A 190 0.59 20.20 -22.87
N ARG A 191 1.52 19.25 -22.83
CA ARG A 191 1.37 17.97 -22.15
C ARG A 191 1.97 17.94 -20.73
N ASP A 192 2.52 19.03 -20.24
CA ASP A 192 3.03 19.11 -18.87
C ASP A 192 1.90 18.85 -17.87
N GLY A 193 2.22 18.08 -16.83
CA GLY A 193 1.26 17.65 -15.83
C GLY A 193 0.41 16.42 -16.23
N GLU A 194 0.51 15.91 -17.45
CA GLU A 194 -0.09 14.63 -17.79
C GLU A 194 0.56 13.50 -17.00
N ARG A 195 -0.26 12.60 -16.44
CA ARG A 195 0.26 11.40 -15.81
C ARG A 195 0.86 10.44 -16.82
N ILE A 196 2.03 9.92 -16.53
CA ILE A 196 2.64 8.83 -17.29
C ILE A 196 2.04 7.53 -16.76
N THR A 197 1.48 6.72 -17.66
CA THR A 197 0.71 5.51 -17.32
C THR A 197 1.40 4.21 -17.72
N SER A 198 2.62 4.26 -18.23
CA SER A 198 3.41 3.08 -18.59
C SER A 198 4.82 3.18 -18.03
N MET A 199 5.26 2.14 -17.35
CA MET A 199 6.63 1.97 -16.84
C MET A 199 6.98 0.48 -16.84
N LYS A 200 8.12 0.13 -17.42
CA LYS A 200 8.67 -1.22 -17.46
C LYS A 200 9.92 -1.29 -16.61
N LEU A 201 10.00 -2.28 -15.73
CA LEU A 201 11.13 -2.48 -14.83
C LEU A 201 11.63 -3.92 -14.88
N THR A 202 12.94 -4.06 -15.04
CA THR A 202 13.65 -5.34 -14.90
C THR A 202 13.99 -5.60 -13.43
N PRO A 203 14.29 -6.85 -13.03
CA PRO A 203 14.82 -7.14 -11.70
C PRO A 203 16.08 -6.32 -11.38
N ARG A 204 16.98 -6.09 -12.37
CA ARG A 204 18.18 -5.27 -12.20
C ARG A 204 17.86 -3.80 -11.94
N LEU A 205 16.92 -3.17 -12.65
CA LEU A 205 16.50 -1.80 -12.38
C LEU A 205 15.92 -1.65 -10.96
N VAL A 206 15.14 -2.63 -10.51
CA VAL A 206 14.63 -2.63 -9.13
C VAL A 206 15.76 -2.84 -8.13
N ALA A 207 16.73 -3.73 -8.40
CA ALA A 207 17.92 -3.90 -7.56
C ALA A 207 18.71 -2.59 -7.42
N LYS A 208 18.94 -1.85 -8.53
CA LYS A 208 19.61 -0.53 -8.52
C LYS A 208 18.92 0.48 -7.60
N LEU A 209 17.57 0.51 -7.59
CA LEU A 209 16.79 1.36 -6.70
C LEU A 209 16.90 0.91 -5.24
N LEU A 210 16.75 -0.39 -4.98
CA LEU A 210 16.77 -0.95 -3.62
C LEU A 210 18.14 -0.85 -2.95
N THR A 211 19.21 -0.93 -3.73
CA THR A 211 20.60 -0.78 -3.24
C THR A 211 21.10 0.66 -3.31
N GLN A 212 20.22 1.64 -3.60
CA GLN A 212 20.60 3.05 -3.68
C GLN A 212 21.84 3.27 -4.56
N SER A 213 21.86 2.62 -5.71
CA SER A 213 23.01 2.64 -6.61
C SER A 213 23.06 3.86 -7.52
N TYR A 214 22.04 4.72 -7.53
CA TYR A 214 22.04 6.00 -8.21
C TYR A 214 22.66 7.10 -7.35
N THR A 215 23.44 8.03 -7.95
CA THR A 215 24.17 9.03 -7.17
C THR A 215 23.28 9.97 -6.37
N ARG A 216 22.08 10.28 -6.85
CA ARG A 216 21.08 11.06 -6.09
C ARG A 216 20.35 10.24 -5.03
N GLY A 217 20.26 8.92 -5.20
CA GLY A 217 19.65 8.01 -4.23
C GLY A 217 20.53 7.79 -3.01
N ALA A 218 21.87 7.72 -3.24
CA ALA A 218 22.89 7.50 -2.21
C ALA A 218 23.49 8.77 -1.61
N ASN A 219 22.95 9.93 -1.89
CA ASN A 219 23.55 11.26 -1.72
C ASN A 219 24.59 11.62 -2.77
N ILE A 220 24.47 12.82 -3.30
CA ILE A 220 25.39 13.40 -4.28
C ILE A 220 26.82 13.36 -3.74
N ASN A 221 27.75 12.85 -4.53
CA ASN A 221 29.17 12.67 -4.21
C ASN A 221 29.50 11.54 -3.22
N ALA A 222 28.61 10.60 -2.97
CA ALA A 222 28.95 9.40 -2.21
C ALA A 222 29.99 8.56 -3.00
N PRO A 223 31.15 8.23 -2.42
CA PRO A 223 32.18 7.45 -3.12
C PRO A 223 31.74 6.04 -3.49
N SER A 224 30.72 5.52 -2.79
CA SER A 224 30.17 4.19 -3.01
C SER A 224 29.45 4.02 -4.36
N VAL A 225 29.05 5.14 -4.99
CA VAL A 225 28.31 5.17 -6.27
C VAL A 225 28.96 6.09 -7.31
N GLU A 226 30.24 6.37 -7.15
CA GLU A 226 30.99 7.23 -8.08
C GLU A 226 30.94 6.66 -9.49
N GLY A 227 30.64 7.50 -10.48
CA GLY A 227 30.52 7.13 -11.89
C GLY A 227 29.15 6.62 -12.31
N ASN A 228 28.26 6.30 -11.38
CA ASN A 228 26.91 5.82 -11.70
C ASN A 228 25.99 6.96 -12.22
N PRO A 229 24.90 6.64 -12.94
CA PRO A 229 23.87 7.60 -13.34
C PRO A 229 23.29 8.35 -12.13
N THR A 230 22.77 9.54 -12.38
CA THR A 230 22.19 10.40 -11.33
C THR A 230 20.93 9.81 -10.73
N ASP A 231 20.10 9.23 -11.53
CA ASP A 231 18.83 8.59 -11.16
C ASP A 231 18.37 7.63 -12.26
N MET A 232 17.29 6.91 -12.00
CA MET A 232 16.79 5.89 -12.93
C MET A 232 16.42 6.46 -14.31
N THR A 233 15.96 7.71 -14.41
CA THR A 233 15.63 8.30 -15.72
C THR A 233 16.85 8.61 -16.58
N ALA A 234 18.03 8.68 -15.97
CA ALA A 234 19.31 8.80 -16.66
C ALA A 234 19.97 7.44 -16.95
N ASP A 235 19.40 6.34 -16.51
CA ASP A 235 19.90 4.98 -16.73
C ASP A 235 19.57 4.53 -18.15
N PRO A 236 20.57 4.14 -18.98
CA PRO A 236 20.34 3.69 -20.35
C PRO A 236 19.43 2.46 -20.45
N GLU A 237 19.46 1.54 -19.46
CA GLU A 237 18.55 0.39 -19.41
C GLU A 237 17.09 0.86 -19.29
N PHE A 238 16.84 1.80 -18.40
CA PHE A 238 15.50 2.35 -18.21
C PHE A 238 15.02 3.11 -19.45
N GLN A 239 15.89 3.93 -20.05
CA GLN A 239 15.57 4.71 -21.26
C GLN A 239 15.19 3.82 -22.43
N ALA A 240 15.91 2.73 -22.64
CA ALA A 240 15.62 1.78 -23.71
C ALA A 240 14.23 1.12 -23.57
N LEU A 241 13.77 0.89 -22.35
CA LEU A 241 12.49 0.26 -22.05
C LEU A 241 11.32 1.25 -21.96
N ASN A 242 11.61 2.52 -21.69
CA ASN A 242 10.60 3.52 -21.32
C ASN A 242 10.70 4.81 -22.15
N PRO A 243 10.46 4.77 -23.47
CA PRO A 243 10.60 5.95 -24.34
C PRO A 243 9.66 7.11 -23.97
N ALA A 244 8.59 6.85 -23.21
CA ALA A 244 7.69 7.89 -22.70
C ALA A 244 8.38 8.92 -21.78
N TYR A 245 9.55 8.59 -21.25
CA TYR A 245 10.36 9.45 -20.37
C TYR A 245 11.43 10.24 -21.12
N GLU A 246 11.62 10.00 -22.41
CA GLU A 246 12.64 10.69 -23.20
C GLU A 246 12.41 12.21 -23.24
N GLY A 247 13.48 12.96 -23.04
CA GLY A 247 13.46 14.42 -23.07
C GLY A 247 12.73 15.09 -21.90
N LEU A 248 12.34 14.36 -20.87
CA LEU A 248 11.72 14.92 -19.67
C LEU A 248 12.75 15.30 -18.61
N THR A 249 12.38 16.23 -17.74
CA THR A 249 13.20 16.70 -16.61
C THR A 249 12.84 16.02 -15.30
N ILE A 250 12.27 14.81 -15.36
CA ILE A 250 11.87 14.02 -14.21
C ILE A 250 13.12 13.37 -13.61
N SER A 251 13.17 13.27 -12.29
CA SER A 251 14.21 12.54 -11.55
C SER A 251 13.57 11.49 -10.64
N LEU A 252 14.00 10.25 -10.78
CA LEU A 252 13.54 9.08 -10.00
C LEU A 252 14.76 8.41 -9.33
N PRO A 253 15.33 9.01 -8.28
CA PRO A 253 16.57 8.54 -7.65
C PRO A 253 16.36 7.35 -6.71
N SER A 254 15.17 7.19 -6.15
CA SER A 254 14.84 6.18 -5.15
C SER A 254 13.34 5.91 -5.12
N LEU A 255 12.95 4.86 -4.40
CA LEU A 255 11.55 4.57 -4.15
C LEU A 255 11.26 4.56 -2.64
N GLN A 256 10.03 4.88 -2.24
CA GLN A 256 9.60 4.74 -0.85
C GLN A 256 9.51 3.27 -0.48
N LEU A 257 10.15 2.89 0.62
CA LEU A 257 10.25 1.51 1.08
C LEU A 257 9.61 1.35 2.46
N PRO A 258 8.90 0.24 2.72
CA PRO A 258 8.51 -0.11 4.08
C PRO A 258 9.75 -0.39 4.93
N ALA A 259 9.81 0.22 6.12
CA ALA A 259 10.97 0.11 7.02
C ALA A 259 11.02 -1.21 7.80
N GLY A 260 9.91 -1.95 7.87
CA GLY A 260 9.78 -3.19 8.63
C GLY A 260 10.39 -4.40 7.94
N ARG A 261 10.55 -5.49 8.72
CA ARG A 261 10.85 -6.82 8.18
C ARG A 261 9.54 -7.50 7.77
N ALA A 262 9.53 -8.12 6.59
CA ALA A 262 8.37 -8.78 6.04
C ALA A 262 8.74 -9.90 5.04
N ASP A 263 7.91 -10.93 4.93
CA ASP A 263 8.08 -12.02 3.96
C ASP A 263 7.99 -11.50 2.52
N VAL A 264 7.22 -10.44 2.28
CA VAL A 264 7.14 -9.79 0.96
C VAL A 264 8.49 -9.21 0.52
N ALA A 265 9.35 -8.78 1.43
CA ALA A 265 10.70 -8.34 1.10
C ALA A 265 11.55 -9.52 0.60
N GLU A 266 11.46 -10.68 1.26
CA GLU A 266 12.15 -11.89 0.78
C GLU A 266 11.66 -12.31 -0.61
N GLN A 267 10.37 -12.18 -0.88
CA GLN A 267 9.81 -12.51 -2.21
C GLN A 267 10.37 -11.59 -3.30
N VAL A 268 10.49 -10.29 -3.03
CA VAL A 268 11.13 -9.33 -3.95
C VAL A 268 12.59 -9.70 -4.20
N TRP A 269 13.35 -9.99 -3.15
CA TRP A 269 14.75 -10.37 -3.28
C TRP A 269 14.95 -11.72 -3.99
N ARG A 270 14.06 -12.68 -3.80
CA ARG A 270 14.06 -13.96 -4.53
C ARG A 270 13.83 -13.74 -6.02
N TRP A 271 12.89 -12.86 -6.39
CA TRP A 271 12.65 -12.50 -7.78
C TRP A 271 13.88 -11.81 -8.40
N ILE A 272 14.49 -10.87 -7.70
CA ILE A 272 15.71 -10.20 -8.16
C ILE A 272 16.86 -11.20 -8.32
N SER A 273 17.10 -12.06 -7.33
CA SER A 273 18.21 -13.02 -7.34
C SER A 273 18.02 -14.18 -8.32
N ALA A 274 16.80 -14.43 -8.79
CA ALA A 274 16.53 -15.43 -9.82
C ALA A 274 16.86 -14.95 -11.24
N ASP A 275 17.01 -13.65 -11.44
CA ASP A 275 17.45 -13.04 -12.68
C ASP A 275 18.99 -12.98 -12.71
N ALA A 276 19.60 -13.56 -13.76
CA ALA A 276 21.05 -13.69 -13.85
C ALA A 276 21.76 -12.33 -13.91
N ASP A 277 21.18 -11.36 -14.65
CA ASP A 277 21.77 -10.03 -14.83
C ASP A 277 21.67 -9.20 -13.55
N ALA A 278 20.54 -9.29 -12.85
CA ALA A 278 20.35 -8.62 -11.56
C ALA A 278 21.26 -9.22 -10.48
N LYS A 279 21.42 -10.55 -10.48
CA LYS A 279 22.31 -11.23 -9.54
C LYS A 279 23.78 -10.84 -9.78
N ALA A 280 24.26 -10.87 -11.02
CA ALA A 280 25.62 -10.46 -11.38
C ALA A 280 25.89 -9.01 -10.94
N PHE A 281 24.92 -8.11 -11.16
CA PHE A 281 25.01 -6.72 -10.69
C PHE A 281 25.14 -6.64 -9.16
N LEU A 282 24.35 -7.38 -8.40
CA LEU A 282 24.41 -7.41 -6.93
C LEU A 282 25.71 -8.03 -6.40
N ASP A 283 26.32 -8.95 -7.14
CA ASP A 283 27.62 -9.57 -6.84
C ASP A 283 28.82 -8.64 -7.21
N GLY A 284 28.56 -7.43 -7.75
CA GLY A 284 29.56 -6.40 -8.05
C GLY A 284 29.99 -6.30 -9.52
N GLU A 285 29.40 -7.10 -10.43
CA GLU A 285 29.67 -6.96 -11.85
C GLU A 285 29.05 -5.67 -12.40
N ALA A 286 29.73 -5.02 -13.35
CA ALA A 286 29.17 -3.87 -14.03
C ALA A 286 28.03 -4.32 -14.97
N ASP A 287 27.00 -3.51 -15.08
CA ASP A 287 26.00 -3.70 -16.12
C ASP A 287 26.56 -3.35 -17.51
N PRO A 288 25.85 -3.58 -18.61
CA PRO A 288 26.32 -3.28 -19.96
C PRO A 288 26.68 -1.81 -20.23
N TRP A 289 26.38 -0.90 -19.34
CA TRP A 289 26.66 0.53 -19.41
C TRP A 289 27.62 1.03 -18.32
N ASP A 290 28.41 0.10 -17.73
CA ASP A 290 29.42 0.35 -16.71
C ASP A 290 28.89 0.81 -15.34
N MET A 291 27.56 0.76 -15.10
CA MET A 291 27.01 1.00 -13.78
C MET A 291 27.30 -0.18 -12.85
N ARG A 292 27.68 0.12 -11.59
CA ARG A 292 27.95 -0.87 -10.54
C ARG A 292 27.03 -0.70 -9.37
N VAL A 293 26.81 -1.78 -8.64
CA VAL A 293 26.10 -1.74 -7.37
C VAL A 293 26.80 -0.80 -6.39
N ASN A 294 26.03 -0.14 -5.55
CA ASN A 294 26.59 0.62 -4.44
C ASN A 294 27.49 -0.28 -3.59
N LYS A 295 28.77 0.11 -3.42
CA LYS A 295 29.81 -0.69 -2.75
C LYS A 295 29.44 -1.14 -1.33
N ASN A 296 28.53 -0.42 -0.66
CA ASN A 296 28.07 -0.81 0.67
C ASN A 296 27.10 -2.00 0.66
N TYR A 297 26.60 -2.38 -0.50
CA TYR A 297 25.60 -3.45 -0.68
C TYR A 297 26.07 -4.55 -1.62
N GLU A 298 27.30 -4.49 -2.09
CA GLU A 298 27.93 -5.53 -2.90
C GLU A 298 27.99 -6.86 -2.12
N GLY A 299 27.56 -7.96 -2.73
CA GLY A 299 27.62 -9.29 -2.15
C GLY A 299 26.71 -9.51 -0.92
N MET A 300 25.61 -8.78 -0.79
CA MET A 300 24.65 -8.99 0.29
C MET A 300 24.12 -10.43 0.32
N ASN A 301 23.95 -10.96 1.55
CA ASN A 301 23.27 -12.23 1.73
C ASN A 301 21.78 -12.10 1.35
N LEU A 302 21.35 -12.82 0.34
CA LEU A 302 19.98 -12.83 -0.18
C LEU A 302 19.41 -14.26 -0.20
N PRO A 303 18.09 -14.45 -0.05
CA PRO A 303 17.08 -13.42 0.20
C PRO A 303 17.12 -12.90 1.65
N ARG A 304 16.62 -11.69 1.87
CA ARG A 304 16.51 -11.06 3.20
C ARG A 304 15.10 -10.50 3.40
N SER A 305 14.68 -10.42 4.65
CA SER A 305 13.32 -9.97 5.02
C SER A 305 13.17 -8.45 5.16
N ASP A 306 14.19 -7.68 4.82
CA ASP A 306 14.19 -6.20 4.89
C ASP A 306 14.88 -5.59 3.66
N TYR A 307 14.79 -4.26 3.57
CA TYR A 307 15.49 -3.49 2.54
C TYR A 307 16.66 -2.71 3.18
N PRO A 308 17.75 -2.44 2.43
CA PRO A 308 18.83 -1.58 2.90
C PRO A 308 18.27 -0.23 3.36
N LYS A 309 18.55 0.16 4.61
CA LYS A 309 17.94 1.35 5.21
C LYS A 309 18.77 2.60 5.07
N SER A 310 20.07 2.47 5.03
CA SER A 310 20.97 3.59 4.91
C SER A 310 22.32 3.14 4.40
N GLU A 311 22.97 4.04 3.72
CA GLU A 311 24.40 4.02 3.47
C GLU A 311 25.13 4.71 4.61
N SER A 312 26.36 4.32 4.91
CA SER A 312 27.16 4.93 5.98
C SER A 312 27.73 6.31 5.62
N TYR A 313 27.54 6.76 4.39
CA TYR A 313 28.05 8.05 3.91
C TYR A 313 27.18 9.21 4.39
N CYS A 314 27.86 10.23 4.93
CA CYS A 314 27.22 11.47 5.33
C CYS A 314 27.64 12.63 4.41
N VAL A 315 26.69 13.44 3.96
CA VAL A 315 26.98 14.62 3.14
C VAL A 315 27.63 15.70 3.99
N ARG A 316 28.82 16.12 3.58
CA ARG A 316 29.56 17.21 4.19
C ARG A 316 29.62 18.40 3.25
N ALA A 317 29.13 19.54 3.68
CA ALA A 317 29.23 20.79 2.93
C ALA A 317 29.67 21.91 3.85
N GLU A 318 30.50 22.82 3.33
CA GLU A 318 31.03 23.94 4.10
C GLU A 318 29.89 24.79 4.72
N GLY A 319 30.01 25.12 5.99
CA GLY A 319 29.01 25.89 6.72
C GLY A 319 27.68 25.19 7.01
N ARG A 320 27.62 23.85 6.83
CA ARG A 320 26.43 23.04 7.10
C ARG A 320 26.77 21.89 8.04
N PRO A 321 25.83 21.48 8.93
CA PRO A 321 25.98 20.22 9.65
C PRO A 321 26.02 19.04 8.68
N GLU A 322 26.72 18.00 9.08
CA GLU A 322 26.72 16.73 8.37
C GLU A 322 25.29 16.14 8.30
N LEU A 323 24.86 15.70 7.12
CA LEU A 323 23.60 14.99 6.91
C LEU A 323 23.91 13.55 6.56
N CYS A 324 23.53 12.62 7.43
CA CYS A 324 23.66 11.20 7.18
C CYS A 324 22.47 10.63 6.42
N THR A 325 22.70 9.60 5.63
CA THR A 325 21.71 9.00 4.72
C THR A 325 20.43 8.52 5.41
N LEU A 326 20.55 8.05 6.65
CA LEU A 326 19.39 7.59 7.41
C LEU A 326 18.30 8.68 7.54
N ASP A 327 18.70 9.94 7.64
CA ASP A 327 17.78 11.08 7.75
C ASP A 327 17.19 11.50 6.39
N ALA A 328 17.86 11.15 5.29
CA ALA A 328 17.49 11.54 3.94
C ALA A 328 16.60 10.53 3.21
N HIS A 329 16.58 9.27 3.65
CA HIS A 329 15.87 8.21 2.93
C HIS A 329 14.36 8.23 3.09
N PRO A 330 13.61 7.89 2.01
CA PRO A 330 12.15 7.92 2.01
C PRO A 330 11.54 6.62 2.56
N TYR A 331 11.78 6.30 3.83
CA TYR A 331 11.16 5.15 4.47
C TYR A 331 9.74 5.45 4.95
N ALA A 332 8.84 4.49 4.71
CA ALA A 332 7.46 4.49 5.15
C ALA A 332 7.26 3.47 6.27
N ALA A 333 6.21 3.63 7.07
CA ALA A 333 5.92 2.69 8.14
C ALA A 333 5.56 1.29 7.58
N ASN A 334 4.88 1.25 6.44
CA ASN A 334 4.39 0.06 5.77
C ASN A 334 4.11 0.35 4.28
N MET A 335 3.69 -0.66 3.50
CA MET A 335 3.38 -0.54 2.08
C MET A 335 2.24 0.44 1.79
N GLN A 336 1.19 0.44 2.61
CA GLN A 336 0.08 1.37 2.48
C GLN A 336 0.53 2.83 2.71
N ASP A 337 1.39 3.06 3.71
CA ASP A 337 1.94 4.39 3.98
C ASP A 337 2.89 4.85 2.86
N ALA A 338 3.64 3.93 2.24
CA ALA A 338 4.45 4.21 1.05
C ALA A 338 3.57 4.63 -0.14
N ALA A 339 2.50 3.88 -0.43
CA ALA A 339 1.54 4.23 -1.48
C ALA A 339 0.88 5.59 -1.24
N ARG A 340 0.44 5.84 -0.01
CA ARG A 340 -0.15 7.13 0.38
C ARG A 340 0.83 8.29 0.23
N GLY A 341 2.09 8.08 0.60
CA GLY A 341 3.16 9.05 0.42
C GLY A 341 3.36 9.38 -1.06
N ALA A 342 3.48 8.37 -1.92
CA ALA A 342 3.64 8.54 -3.36
C ALA A 342 2.43 9.25 -4.00
N ALA A 343 1.21 8.90 -3.61
CA ALA A 343 0.00 9.56 -4.10
C ALA A 343 -0.05 11.04 -3.75
N ARG A 344 0.46 11.42 -2.57
CA ARG A 344 0.50 12.82 -2.09
C ARG A 344 1.74 13.59 -2.54
N GLY A 345 2.67 12.96 -3.24
CA GLY A 345 3.96 13.56 -3.58
C GLY A 345 4.88 13.78 -2.37
N ASP A 346 4.62 13.07 -1.26
CA ASP A 346 5.34 13.23 0.01
C ASP A 346 6.51 12.26 0.10
N PHE A 347 7.70 12.75 -0.17
CA PHE A 347 8.94 11.96 -0.16
C PHE A 347 9.39 11.51 1.24
N LYS A 348 8.98 12.20 2.30
CA LYS A 348 9.27 11.91 3.72
C LYS A 348 10.73 12.05 4.19
N GLY A 349 11.69 12.32 3.31
CA GLY A 349 13.09 12.51 3.67
C GLY A 349 13.42 13.94 4.10
N LEU A 350 14.56 14.13 4.77
CA LEU A 350 15.19 15.44 4.99
C LEU A 350 16.06 15.76 3.79
N THR A 351 15.62 16.64 2.90
CA THR A 351 16.22 16.78 1.57
C THR A 351 16.80 18.15 1.27
N TYR A 352 16.53 19.18 2.07
CA TYR A 352 17.10 20.50 1.84
C TYR A 352 17.60 21.18 3.11
N TRP A 353 18.65 21.99 2.93
CA TRP A 353 19.19 22.86 3.95
C TRP A 353 18.45 24.20 3.98
N ASP A 354 17.89 24.55 5.13
CA ASP A 354 17.26 25.86 5.35
C ASP A 354 18.19 26.73 6.22
N PRO A 355 18.88 27.72 5.61
CA PRO A 355 19.84 28.57 6.33
C PRO A 355 19.17 29.59 7.27
N ILE A 356 17.86 29.78 7.14
CA ILE A 356 17.08 30.74 7.94
C ILE A 356 16.11 30.05 8.91
N ALA A 357 16.25 28.73 9.08
CA ALA A 357 15.43 27.99 10.03
C ALA A 357 15.58 28.50 11.45
N VAL A 358 14.48 28.53 12.20
CA VAL A 358 14.43 28.92 13.61
C VAL A 358 14.25 27.66 14.45
N PRO A 359 14.97 27.47 15.56
CA PRO A 359 15.89 28.41 16.23
C PRO A 359 17.31 28.48 15.64
N VAL A 360 17.70 27.53 14.79
CA VAL A 360 19.00 27.48 14.11
C VAL A 360 18.84 26.95 12.69
N PRO A 361 19.77 27.28 11.78
CA PRO A 361 19.81 26.67 10.44
C PRO A 361 19.79 25.14 10.55
N ALA A 362 18.96 24.48 9.75
CA ALA A 362 18.75 23.05 9.84
C ALA A 362 18.36 22.42 8.50
N TYR A 363 18.61 21.12 8.36
CA TYR A 363 17.98 20.32 7.30
C TYR A 363 16.50 20.17 7.59
N LYS A 364 15.69 20.36 6.58
CA LYS A 364 14.24 20.23 6.65
C LYS A 364 13.73 19.19 5.66
N ARG A 365 12.58 18.67 6.02
CA ARG A 365 11.82 17.82 5.13
C ARG A 365 11.38 18.59 3.89
N ASP A 366 11.52 17.97 2.75
CA ASP A 366 11.05 18.55 1.50
C ASP A 366 9.51 18.66 1.51
N ARG A 367 9.03 19.67 0.82
CA ARG A 367 7.59 19.87 0.69
C ARG A 367 7.01 18.79 -0.25
N PRO A 368 5.77 18.34 -0.01
CA PRO A 368 5.11 17.47 -0.96
C PRO A 368 5.11 18.07 -2.37
N GLN A 369 5.45 17.25 -3.34
CA GLN A 369 5.45 17.63 -4.75
C GLN A 369 4.02 17.98 -5.18
N PRO A 370 3.80 19.14 -5.82
CA PRO A 370 2.46 19.52 -6.25
C PRO A 370 1.96 18.64 -7.38
N SER A 371 0.64 18.50 -7.48
CA SER A 371 -0.02 17.85 -8.62
C SER A 371 0.42 18.48 -9.94
N GLY A 372 0.67 17.66 -10.96
CA GLY A 372 1.24 18.07 -12.25
C GLY A 372 2.77 18.19 -12.26
N SER A 373 3.45 17.87 -11.14
CA SER A 373 4.92 17.88 -11.05
C SER A 373 5.44 16.75 -10.16
N ARG A 374 4.68 15.68 -10.01
CA ARG A 374 5.06 14.54 -9.18
C ARG A 374 6.06 13.66 -9.90
N ALA A 375 6.98 13.09 -9.14
CA ALA A 375 7.95 12.09 -9.58
C ALA A 375 8.20 11.14 -8.40
N MET A 376 7.29 10.21 -8.18
CA MET A 376 7.25 9.36 -6.99
C MET A 376 7.17 7.90 -7.36
N LEU A 377 7.97 7.09 -6.67
CA LEU A 377 7.91 5.62 -6.69
C LEU A 377 7.67 5.09 -5.28
N ALA A 378 6.96 3.98 -5.16
CA ALA A 378 6.76 3.28 -3.90
C ALA A 378 6.71 1.76 -4.10
N LEU A 379 7.36 1.02 -3.24
CA LEU A 379 7.10 -0.40 -3.08
C LEU A 379 5.83 -0.56 -2.23
N THR A 380 4.83 -1.19 -2.79
CA THR A 380 3.51 -1.31 -2.19
C THR A 380 2.82 -2.61 -2.60
N ASP A 381 1.63 -2.86 -2.10
CA ASP A 381 0.75 -3.92 -2.60
C ASP A 381 -0.26 -3.38 -3.62
N THR A 382 -0.82 -4.29 -4.42
CA THR A 382 -1.76 -3.94 -5.48
C THR A 382 -3.04 -3.29 -4.96
N ALA A 383 -3.51 -3.65 -3.77
CA ALA A 383 -4.71 -3.07 -3.19
C ALA A 383 -4.47 -1.63 -2.74
N SER A 384 -3.34 -1.37 -2.08
CA SER A 384 -2.93 -0.01 -1.70
C SER A 384 -2.67 0.87 -2.93
N ALA A 385 -2.03 0.33 -3.99
CA ALA A 385 -1.84 1.05 -5.25
C ALA A 385 -3.19 1.50 -5.84
N GLN A 386 -4.16 0.59 -5.92
CA GLN A 386 -5.51 0.90 -6.42
C GLN A 386 -6.24 1.89 -5.52
N ARG A 387 -6.18 1.69 -4.20
CA ARG A 387 -6.81 2.59 -3.23
C ARG A 387 -6.34 4.04 -3.37
N TYR A 388 -5.05 4.24 -3.59
CA TYR A 388 -4.45 5.57 -3.70
C TYR A 388 -4.28 6.07 -5.14
N GLY A 389 -4.79 5.34 -6.12
CA GLY A 389 -4.78 5.73 -7.53
C GLY A 389 -3.37 5.86 -8.11
N LEU A 390 -2.46 4.98 -7.68
CA LEU A 390 -1.15 4.86 -8.29
C LEU A 390 -1.23 4.01 -9.56
N GLU A 391 -0.45 4.38 -10.56
CA GLU A 391 -0.10 3.47 -11.64
C GLU A 391 0.86 2.41 -11.09
N THR A 392 0.90 1.24 -11.73
CA THR A 392 1.80 0.15 -11.34
C THR A 392 2.71 -0.24 -12.50
N ALA A 393 3.99 -0.43 -12.22
CA ALA A 393 4.95 -0.83 -13.24
C ALA A 393 4.69 -2.27 -13.74
N GLU A 394 4.95 -2.48 -15.02
CA GLU A 394 5.06 -3.81 -15.61
C GLU A 394 6.43 -4.39 -15.22
N LEU A 395 6.44 -5.57 -14.62
CA LEU A 395 7.66 -6.24 -14.17
C LEU A 395 8.04 -7.38 -15.11
N LEU A 396 9.34 -7.52 -15.37
CA LEU A 396 9.87 -8.60 -16.19
C LEU A 396 9.72 -9.94 -15.44
N ASN A 397 9.05 -10.90 -16.05
CA ASN A 397 8.93 -12.27 -15.52
C ASN A 397 10.06 -13.17 -16.04
N ALA A 398 10.14 -14.40 -15.55
CA ALA A 398 11.16 -15.37 -15.96
C ALA A 398 11.00 -15.86 -17.43
N GLY A 399 9.85 -15.60 -18.06
CA GLY A 399 9.61 -15.85 -19.48
C GLY A 399 10.20 -14.81 -20.42
N GLY A 400 10.58 -13.64 -19.89
CA GLY A 400 11.05 -12.50 -20.66
C GLY A 400 9.95 -11.49 -21.02
N ASP A 401 8.77 -11.61 -20.41
CA ASP A 401 7.62 -10.74 -20.67
C ASP A 401 7.44 -9.70 -19.56
N PHE A 402 7.11 -8.46 -19.96
CA PHE A 402 6.71 -7.43 -19.02
C PHE A 402 5.22 -7.56 -18.70
N VAL A 403 4.90 -7.79 -17.44
CA VAL A 403 3.55 -8.09 -16.98
C VAL A 403 3.10 -7.07 -15.93
N ALA A 404 1.93 -6.44 -16.17
CA ALA A 404 1.27 -5.59 -15.18
C ALA A 404 0.49 -6.44 -14.16
N PRO A 405 0.38 -6.01 -12.89
CA PRO A 405 -0.45 -6.69 -11.91
C PRO A 405 -1.94 -6.45 -12.20
N SER A 406 -2.58 -7.47 -12.68
CA SER A 406 -4.03 -7.51 -12.96
C SER A 406 -4.64 -8.77 -12.35
N THR A 407 -5.96 -8.80 -12.20
CA THR A 407 -6.65 -10.02 -11.75
C THR A 407 -6.24 -11.25 -12.56
N SER A 408 -6.15 -11.13 -13.89
CA SER A 408 -5.78 -12.25 -14.76
C SER A 408 -4.32 -12.67 -14.61
N SER A 409 -3.39 -11.73 -14.44
CA SER A 409 -1.97 -12.03 -14.29
C SER A 409 -1.62 -12.60 -12.91
N LEU A 410 -2.31 -12.14 -11.87
CA LEU A 410 -2.21 -12.71 -10.53
C LEU A 410 -2.72 -14.17 -10.50
N ILE A 411 -3.86 -14.46 -11.15
CA ILE A 411 -4.37 -15.82 -11.27
C ILE A 411 -3.45 -16.69 -12.13
N ALA A 412 -2.89 -16.16 -13.22
CA ALA A 412 -1.95 -16.92 -14.05
C ALA A 412 -0.74 -17.40 -13.24
N ALA A 413 -0.22 -16.55 -12.37
CA ALA A 413 0.91 -16.91 -11.51
C ALA A 413 0.61 -18.05 -10.53
N THR A 414 -0.64 -18.20 -10.10
CA THR A 414 -1.01 -19.27 -9.15
C THR A 414 -1.10 -20.66 -9.76
N LYS A 415 -0.95 -20.80 -11.07
CA LYS A 415 -0.95 -22.11 -11.74
C LYS A 415 0.31 -22.91 -11.46
N GLU A 416 1.43 -22.23 -11.18
CA GLU A 416 2.69 -22.86 -10.82
C GLU A 416 3.12 -22.42 -9.44
N LEU A 417 2.95 -23.29 -8.45
CA LEU A 417 3.33 -23.04 -7.07
C LEU A 417 4.69 -23.67 -6.74
N ALA A 418 5.45 -23.01 -5.88
CA ALA A 418 6.70 -23.55 -5.37
C ALA A 418 6.45 -24.88 -4.64
N LYS A 419 7.36 -25.84 -4.86
CA LYS A 419 7.32 -27.12 -4.15
C LYS A 419 7.66 -26.87 -2.69
N GLN A 420 6.70 -27.08 -1.82
CA GLN A 420 6.85 -27.03 -0.37
C GLN A 420 6.16 -28.27 0.24
N PRO A 421 6.37 -28.57 1.55
CA PRO A 421 5.63 -29.63 2.23
C PRO A 421 4.13 -29.52 1.91
N ALA A 422 3.49 -30.65 1.68
CA ALA A 422 2.14 -30.76 1.11
C ALA A 422 1.06 -29.94 1.85
N ASP A 423 1.28 -29.61 3.11
CA ASP A 423 0.29 -29.00 3.99
C ASP A 423 0.59 -27.54 4.39
N GLY A 424 1.70 -26.96 3.89
CA GLY A 424 2.13 -25.58 4.19
C GLY A 424 1.64 -24.54 3.16
N PRO A 425 1.84 -23.23 3.46
CA PRO A 425 1.65 -22.16 2.51
C PRO A 425 2.56 -22.32 1.28
N ARG A 426 2.00 -22.18 0.10
CA ARG A 426 2.75 -22.27 -1.16
C ARG A 426 2.61 -20.95 -1.92
N GLN A 427 3.73 -20.35 -2.30
CA GLN A 427 3.77 -19.13 -3.12
C GLN A 427 3.99 -19.50 -4.59
N PRO A 428 3.62 -18.62 -5.54
CA PRO A 428 3.97 -18.79 -6.94
C PRO A 428 5.47 -18.99 -7.15
N GLN A 429 5.83 -19.82 -8.12
CA GLN A 429 7.24 -20.03 -8.47
C GLN A 429 7.84 -18.76 -9.08
N VAL A 430 9.00 -18.35 -8.58
CA VAL A 430 9.75 -17.21 -9.11
C VAL A 430 10.20 -17.45 -10.56
N GLY A 431 10.47 -18.72 -10.93
CA GLY A 431 10.84 -19.14 -12.27
C GLY A 431 9.68 -19.41 -13.24
N ASN A 432 8.46 -19.03 -12.89
CA ASN A 432 7.29 -19.21 -13.76
C ASN A 432 7.47 -18.46 -15.09
N ARG A 433 7.37 -19.17 -16.20
CA ARG A 433 7.56 -18.66 -17.56
C ARG A 433 6.27 -18.40 -18.33
N ASP A 434 5.10 -18.57 -17.70
CA ASP A 434 3.84 -18.17 -18.34
C ASP A 434 3.91 -16.67 -18.68
N PRO A 435 3.76 -16.26 -19.97
CA PRO A 435 3.88 -14.87 -20.40
C PRO A 435 2.87 -13.93 -19.75
N LYS A 436 1.87 -14.48 -19.08
CA LYS A 436 0.84 -13.72 -18.36
C LYS A 436 1.03 -13.70 -16.85
N ALA A 437 1.98 -14.48 -16.31
CA ALA A 437 2.16 -14.58 -14.86
C ALA A 437 2.87 -13.33 -14.30
N TYR A 438 2.22 -12.65 -13.35
CA TYR A 438 2.85 -11.54 -12.64
C TYR A 438 3.88 -12.07 -11.63
N PRO A 439 5.16 -11.66 -11.71
CA PRO A 439 6.24 -12.33 -10.98
C PRO A 439 6.19 -12.15 -9.46
N LEU A 440 5.60 -11.07 -8.98
CA LEU A 440 5.48 -10.75 -7.55
C LEU A 440 4.06 -10.97 -7.00
N THR A 441 3.39 -12.02 -7.48
CA THR A 441 2.10 -12.44 -6.93
C THR A 441 2.29 -13.05 -5.55
N ASN A 442 1.47 -12.64 -4.58
CA ASN A 442 1.51 -13.08 -3.20
C ASN A 442 0.19 -13.74 -2.80
N ILE A 443 0.26 -14.91 -2.18
CA ILE A 443 -0.89 -15.63 -1.63
C ILE A 443 -0.84 -15.51 -0.10
N THR A 444 -1.90 -14.97 0.48
CA THR A 444 -2.06 -14.90 1.93
C THR A 444 -2.88 -16.09 2.43
N TYR A 445 -2.38 -16.73 3.47
CA TYR A 445 -3.03 -17.84 4.15
C TYR A 445 -3.49 -17.40 5.55
N ALA A 446 -4.70 -17.77 5.90
CA ALA A 446 -5.12 -17.78 7.28
C ALA A 446 -4.59 -19.06 7.94
N ALA A 447 -3.86 -18.90 9.02
CA ALA A 447 -3.24 -19.98 9.78
C ALA A 447 -3.82 -20.03 11.19
N THR A 448 -4.09 -21.25 11.68
CA THR A 448 -4.56 -21.49 13.06
C THR A 448 -4.24 -22.93 13.47
N GLU A 449 -4.21 -23.17 14.78
CA GLU A 449 -4.12 -24.52 15.34
C GLU A 449 -5.51 -25.00 15.78
N PRO A 450 -6.19 -25.88 15.02
CA PRO A 450 -7.59 -26.26 15.32
C PRO A 450 -7.81 -26.89 16.69
N LYS A 451 -6.82 -27.63 17.20
CA LYS A 451 -6.91 -28.34 18.48
C LYS A 451 -6.82 -27.41 19.69
N SER A 452 -6.13 -26.27 19.57
CA SER A 452 -5.95 -25.33 20.67
C SER A 452 -7.14 -24.39 20.90
N LEU A 453 -8.03 -24.26 19.90
CA LEU A 453 -9.21 -23.39 19.94
C LEU A 453 -10.32 -24.00 20.79
N ASP A 454 -11.05 -23.16 21.53
CA ASP A 454 -12.30 -23.56 22.19
C ASP A 454 -13.43 -23.77 21.16
N LYS A 455 -14.55 -24.37 21.61
CA LYS A 455 -15.70 -24.68 20.73
C LYS A 455 -16.28 -23.42 20.06
N THR A 456 -16.27 -22.28 20.76
CA THR A 456 -16.84 -21.02 20.25
C THR A 456 -15.88 -20.39 19.23
N GLU A 457 -14.59 -20.40 19.53
CA GLU A 457 -13.55 -19.93 18.63
C GLU A 457 -13.51 -20.71 17.33
N ARG A 458 -13.60 -22.06 17.41
CA ARG A 458 -13.69 -22.93 16.22
C ARG A 458 -14.86 -22.52 15.32
N LYS A 459 -16.04 -22.30 15.92
CA LYS A 459 -17.21 -21.86 15.17
C LYS A 459 -16.98 -20.49 14.51
N ASP A 460 -16.44 -19.55 15.26
CA ASP A 460 -16.26 -18.17 14.81
C ASP A 460 -15.20 -18.10 13.69
N TYR A 461 -14.03 -18.74 13.87
CA TYR A 461 -12.97 -18.77 12.85
C TYR A 461 -13.35 -19.62 11.62
N SER A 462 -14.06 -20.74 11.79
CA SER A 462 -14.62 -21.46 10.66
C SER A 462 -15.61 -20.59 9.86
N GLY A 463 -16.44 -19.80 10.55
CA GLY A 463 -17.32 -18.83 9.90
C GLY A 463 -16.57 -17.78 9.11
N PHE A 464 -15.47 -17.24 9.64
CA PHE A 464 -14.57 -16.31 8.93
C PHE A 464 -14.01 -16.97 7.66
N LEU A 465 -13.45 -18.17 7.75
CA LEU A 465 -12.87 -18.89 6.62
C LEU A 465 -13.89 -19.16 5.51
N ARG A 466 -15.10 -19.60 5.87
CA ARG A 466 -16.19 -19.80 4.89
C ARG A 466 -16.61 -18.50 4.22
N TYR A 467 -16.65 -17.41 4.96
CA TYR A 467 -16.91 -16.09 4.40
C TYR A 467 -15.82 -15.69 3.42
N ALA A 468 -14.56 -15.79 3.84
CA ALA A 468 -13.39 -15.47 3.03
C ALA A 468 -13.30 -16.32 1.75
N ALA A 469 -13.73 -17.59 1.77
CA ALA A 469 -13.76 -18.47 0.61
C ALA A 469 -15.00 -18.29 -0.30
N GLY A 470 -16.04 -17.64 0.18
CA GLY A 470 -17.33 -17.49 -0.49
C GLY A 470 -17.69 -16.05 -0.82
N PRO A 471 -18.59 -15.41 -0.06
CA PRO A 471 -19.03 -14.03 -0.35
C PRO A 471 -17.89 -13.02 -0.42
N GLY A 472 -16.86 -13.19 0.41
CA GLY A 472 -15.67 -12.34 0.44
C GLY A 472 -14.82 -12.37 -0.84
N GLN A 473 -15.05 -13.32 -1.75
CA GLN A 473 -14.35 -13.40 -3.03
C GLN A 473 -15.04 -12.65 -4.18
N ARG A 474 -16.20 -12.04 -3.95
CA ARG A 474 -16.88 -11.25 -4.98
C ARG A 474 -16.17 -9.91 -5.13
N PRO A 475 -15.59 -9.61 -6.31
CA PRO A 475 -14.98 -8.31 -6.54
C PRO A 475 -16.04 -7.21 -6.49
N GLY A 476 -15.74 -6.10 -5.81
CA GLY A 476 -16.65 -4.97 -5.77
C GLY A 476 -16.22 -3.82 -4.86
N LEU A 477 -17.09 -2.82 -4.79
CA LEU A 477 -16.85 -1.61 -3.99
C LEU A 477 -17.62 -1.60 -2.66
N LEU A 478 -18.57 -2.53 -2.50
CA LEU A 478 -19.42 -2.57 -1.31
C LEU A 478 -18.70 -3.24 -0.12
N PRO A 479 -19.13 -2.95 1.11
CA PRO A 479 -18.69 -3.68 2.30
C PRO A 479 -18.99 -5.18 2.16
N GLY A 480 -18.02 -5.99 2.55
CA GLY A 480 -18.12 -7.44 2.43
C GLY A 480 -17.56 -8.01 1.12
N GLU A 481 -17.35 -7.17 0.09
CA GLU A 481 -16.80 -7.59 -1.19
C GLU A 481 -15.27 -7.55 -1.20
N LEU A 482 -14.66 -8.24 -2.17
CA LEU A 482 -13.22 -8.23 -2.40
C LEU A 482 -12.80 -6.89 -3.02
N PRO A 483 -11.92 -6.12 -2.38
CA PRO A 483 -11.51 -4.83 -2.91
C PRO A 483 -10.67 -4.96 -4.19
N SER A 484 -10.61 -3.89 -4.98
CA SER A 484 -9.73 -3.80 -6.14
C SER A 484 -8.27 -4.04 -5.73
N GLY A 485 -7.49 -4.65 -6.62
CA GLY A 485 -6.09 -5.03 -6.37
C GLY A 485 -5.93 -6.46 -5.87
N TYR A 486 -6.99 -7.13 -5.47
CA TYR A 486 -7.01 -8.57 -5.22
C TYR A 486 -7.56 -9.34 -6.43
N ALA A 487 -7.12 -10.60 -6.54
CA ALA A 487 -7.73 -11.56 -7.45
C ALA A 487 -8.59 -12.56 -6.66
N PRO A 488 -9.79 -12.94 -7.17
CA PRO A 488 -10.59 -14.00 -6.56
C PRO A 488 -9.83 -15.32 -6.52
N LEU A 489 -10.06 -16.10 -5.47
CA LEU A 489 -9.45 -17.41 -5.30
C LEU A 489 -9.87 -18.37 -6.43
N PRO A 490 -8.93 -19.09 -7.07
CA PRO A 490 -9.24 -20.23 -7.91
C PRO A 490 -10.01 -21.30 -7.16
N LYS A 491 -10.79 -22.11 -7.89
CA LYS A 491 -11.65 -23.14 -7.31
C LYS A 491 -10.92 -24.07 -6.33
N ALA A 492 -9.72 -24.53 -6.67
CA ALA A 492 -8.94 -25.41 -5.80
C ALA A 492 -8.57 -24.74 -4.46
N PHE A 493 -8.31 -23.43 -4.46
CA PHE A 493 -8.03 -22.68 -3.23
C PHE A 493 -9.29 -22.48 -2.39
N VAL A 494 -10.44 -22.22 -3.02
CA VAL A 494 -11.74 -22.17 -2.33
C VAL A 494 -12.02 -23.50 -1.65
N GLU A 495 -11.89 -24.63 -2.37
CA GLU A 495 -12.09 -25.97 -1.85
C GLU A 495 -11.15 -26.28 -0.67
N ARG A 496 -9.87 -25.92 -0.79
CA ARG A 496 -8.90 -26.06 0.30
C ARG A 496 -9.31 -25.26 1.53
N THR A 497 -9.72 -23.99 1.34
CA THR A 497 -10.15 -23.13 2.45
C THR A 497 -11.39 -23.67 3.15
N LEU A 498 -12.35 -24.21 2.40
CA LEU A 498 -13.54 -24.85 2.97
C LEU A 498 -13.19 -26.11 3.75
N ALA A 499 -12.27 -26.94 3.26
CA ALA A 499 -11.78 -28.13 3.97
C ALA A 499 -11.09 -27.75 5.28
N VAL A 500 -10.28 -26.68 5.27
CA VAL A 500 -9.68 -26.13 6.50
C VAL A 500 -10.75 -25.60 7.45
N ALA A 501 -11.77 -24.91 6.96
CA ALA A 501 -12.87 -24.42 7.78
C ALA A 501 -13.63 -25.56 8.47
N ASP A 502 -13.84 -26.69 7.77
CA ASP A 502 -14.46 -27.89 8.34
C ASP A 502 -13.58 -28.52 9.43
N ALA A 503 -12.28 -28.64 9.19
CA ALA A 503 -11.31 -29.14 10.15
C ALA A 503 -11.23 -28.27 11.41
N VAL A 504 -11.17 -26.93 11.24
CA VAL A 504 -11.20 -25.96 12.35
C VAL A 504 -12.48 -26.12 13.16
N GLN A 505 -13.63 -26.23 12.51
CA GLN A 505 -14.92 -26.41 13.21
C GLN A 505 -14.97 -27.70 14.02
N ALA A 506 -14.40 -28.78 13.47
CA ALA A 506 -14.32 -30.09 14.13
C ALA A 506 -13.23 -30.14 15.22
N GLY A 507 -12.24 -29.26 15.20
CA GLY A 507 -11.04 -29.34 16.04
C GLY A 507 -10.15 -30.52 15.64
N ALA A 508 -10.13 -30.87 14.36
CA ALA A 508 -9.47 -32.03 13.78
C ALA A 508 -8.30 -31.60 12.86
N PRO A 509 -7.37 -32.53 12.56
CA PRO A 509 -6.36 -32.28 11.54
C PRO A 509 -6.99 -31.99 10.18
N VAL A 510 -6.31 -31.18 9.39
CA VAL A 510 -6.76 -30.88 8.02
C VAL A 510 -6.43 -32.08 7.13
N PRO A 511 -7.37 -32.58 6.33
CA PRO A 511 -7.07 -33.63 5.34
C PRO A 511 -5.95 -33.18 4.40
N ALA A 512 -5.02 -34.06 4.09
CA ALA A 512 -3.98 -33.79 3.09
C ALA A 512 -4.62 -33.34 1.76
N ALA A 513 -4.00 -32.38 1.09
CA ALA A 513 -4.45 -31.98 -0.24
C ALA A 513 -4.40 -33.20 -1.17
N PRO A 514 -5.41 -33.43 -2.02
CA PRO A 514 -5.33 -34.49 -3.04
C PRO A 514 -4.03 -34.28 -3.83
N PRO A 515 -3.30 -35.35 -4.17
CA PRO A 515 -2.16 -35.22 -5.07
C PRO A 515 -2.64 -34.55 -6.34
N GLU A 516 -1.89 -33.54 -6.81
CA GLU A 516 -2.16 -32.89 -8.08
C GLU A 516 -2.16 -33.97 -9.16
N GLY A 517 -3.35 -34.33 -9.66
CA GLY A 517 -3.49 -35.29 -10.71
C GLY A 517 -2.84 -34.76 -11.97
N ASP A 518 -1.98 -35.53 -12.55
CA ASP A 518 -1.42 -35.33 -13.89
C ASP A 518 -2.61 -35.32 -14.90
N GLU A 519 -3.20 -34.14 -15.12
CA GLU A 519 -4.18 -33.93 -16.19
C GLU A 519 -3.46 -33.94 -17.54
N GLY A 520 -2.94 -35.11 -17.94
CA GLY A 520 -2.18 -35.15 -19.20
C GLY A 520 -1.73 -36.54 -19.68
N ALA A 521 -2.26 -37.63 -19.17
CA ALA A 521 -2.02 -38.93 -19.83
C ALA A 521 -3.34 -39.55 -20.31
N PRO A 522 -3.53 -39.76 -21.62
CA PRO A 522 -4.67 -40.53 -22.07
C PRO A 522 -4.50 -42.00 -21.60
N SER A 523 -5.38 -42.45 -20.71
CA SER A 523 -5.44 -43.86 -20.31
C SER A 523 -5.67 -44.72 -21.54
N ARG A 524 -4.65 -45.49 -21.91
CA ARG A 524 -4.82 -46.63 -22.81
C ARG A 524 -5.55 -47.70 -22.05
N THR A 525 -6.83 -47.79 -22.26
CA THR A 525 -7.60 -49.01 -21.96
C THR A 525 -7.45 -49.99 -23.12
N SER A 526 -6.93 -51.15 -22.80
CA SER A 526 -6.83 -52.31 -23.68
C SER A 526 -8.19 -52.87 -24.04
N ASP A 527 -8.29 -53.24 -25.29
CA ASP A 527 -9.28 -53.97 -26.06
C ASP A 527 -10.22 -54.92 -25.32
N GLY A 528 -11.48 -54.85 -25.74
CA GLY A 528 -12.49 -55.89 -25.61
C GLY A 528 -13.66 -55.59 -26.54
N GLY A 529 -13.71 -56.29 -27.67
CA GLY A 529 -14.53 -56.04 -28.85
C GLY A 529 -16.05 -56.03 -28.69
N GLY A 530 -16.71 -55.42 -29.68
CA GLY A 530 -18.16 -55.49 -29.90
C GLY A 530 -18.67 -54.33 -30.75
N SER A 531 -18.81 -54.58 -32.06
CA SER A 531 -19.43 -53.69 -33.06
C SER A 531 -20.98 -53.81 -33.07
N PRO A 532 -21.70 -53.09 -33.95
CA PRO A 532 -22.08 -51.70 -33.90
C PRO A 532 -23.62 -51.53 -33.93
N SER A 533 -24.12 -50.40 -33.58
CA SER A 533 -25.46 -49.97 -34.03
C SER A 533 -25.54 -48.45 -34.17
N THR A 534 -25.71 -48.06 -35.40
CA THR A 534 -26.10 -46.76 -35.88
C THR A 534 -27.46 -46.33 -35.35
N VAL A 535 -27.57 -45.11 -34.81
CA VAL A 535 -28.81 -44.30 -34.91
C VAL A 535 -28.42 -42.84 -35.05
N SER A 536 -28.77 -42.30 -36.20
CA SER A 536 -28.86 -40.87 -36.48
C SER A 536 -30.04 -40.24 -35.72
N SER A 537 -29.85 -39.13 -35.11
CA SER A 537 -30.93 -38.13 -34.97
C SER A 537 -30.37 -36.72 -34.86
N THR A 538 -30.65 -35.98 -35.90
CA THR A 538 -30.68 -34.52 -36.00
C THR A 538 -31.57 -33.93 -34.90
N GLY A 539 -31.06 -32.95 -34.15
CA GLY A 539 -31.84 -32.15 -33.20
C GLY A 539 -31.38 -30.69 -33.25
N GLU A 540 -32.27 -29.86 -33.74
CA GLU A 540 -32.13 -28.42 -33.93
C GLU A 540 -31.83 -27.64 -32.64
N LEU A 541 -31.10 -26.52 -32.81
CA LEU A 541 -31.00 -25.44 -31.83
C LEU A 541 -32.31 -24.67 -31.74
N PRO A 542 -32.76 -24.25 -30.54
CA PRO A 542 -33.79 -23.25 -30.42
C PRO A 542 -33.20 -21.84 -30.47
N THR A 543 -33.70 -21.04 -31.37
CA THR A 543 -33.53 -19.59 -31.51
C THR A 543 -34.17 -18.85 -30.34
N ALA A 544 -33.50 -17.79 -29.86
CA ALA A 544 -34.00 -16.84 -28.88
C ALA A 544 -35.04 -15.88 -29.50
N PRO A 545 -36.04 -15.42 -28.76
CA PRO A 545 -37.02 -14.45 -29.24
C PRO A 545 -36.49 -13.00 -29.11
N PRO A 546 -37.00 -12.07 -29.92
CA PRO A 546 -36.50 -10.70 -30.03
C PRO A 546 -37.00 -9.79 -28.91
N GLY A 547 -36.20 -8.75 -28.63
CA GLY A 547 -36.29 -7.82 -27.54
C GLY A 547 -37.56 -6.98 -27.50
N GLU A 548 -37.93 -6.67 -26.27
CA GLU A 548 -38.86 -5.58 -25.96
C GLU A 548 -38.06 -4.31 -25.59
N SER A 549 -38.44 -3.24 -26.25
CA SER A 549 -37.97 -1.88 -26.09
C SER A 549 -38.52 -1.27 -24.80
N LEU A 550 -37.64 -0.71 -23.96
CA LEU A 550 -37.99 0.13 -22.82
C LEU A 550 -38.42 1.54 -23.28
N PRO A 551 -39.46 2.13 -22.68
CA PRO A 551 -39.88 3.47 -23.02
C PRO A 551 -39.02 4.54 -22.38
N SER A 552 -38.65 5.52 -23.19
CA SER A 552 -38.10 6.82 -22.78
C SER A 552 -39.13 7.56 -21.93
N SER A 553 -38.77 7.94 -20.71
CA SER A 553 -39.59 8.88 -19.94
C SER A 553 -38.79 10.14 -19.63
N ALA A 554 -39.44 11.21 -19.98
CA ALA A 554 -39.10 12.61 -19.99
C ALA A 554 -38.61 13.18 -18.66
N ASP A 555 -37.80 14.26 -18.81
CA ASP A 555 -37.46 15.25 -17.78
C ASP A 555 -38.68 15.76 -16.99
N PRO A 556 -38.41 16.11 -15.72
CA PRO A 556 -38.97 17.32 -15.19
C PRO A 556 -37.91 18.20 -14.52
N LEU A 557 -37.45 19.17 -15.26
CA LEU A 557 -36.90 20.40 -14.71
C LEU A 557 -38.06 21.32 -14.31
N ALA A 558 -38.35 21.46 -13.04
CA ALA A 558 -38.97 22.67 -12.49
C ALA A 558 -38.85 22.67 -10.96
N GLY A 559 -38.17 23.66 -10.43
CA GLY A 559 -38.33 24.16 -9.07
C GLY A 559 -37.33 23.76 -8.03
N ALA A 560 -36.09 24.29 -8.09
CA ALA A 560 -35.26 24.46 -6.91
C ALA A 560 -35.00 25.94 -6.71
N SER A 561 -35.70 26.51 -5.74
CA SER A 561 -35.51 27.86 -5.21
C SER A 561 -34.12 28.00 -4.58
N ASP A 562 -33.44 29.06 -4.97
CA ASP A 562 -32.12 29.54 -4.52
C ASP A 562 -32.13 29.84 -2.98
N PRO A 563 -31.34 29.18 -2.15
CA PRO A 563 -31.18 29.57 -0.75
C PRO A 563 -29.97 30.51 -0.60
N ARG A 564 -30.09 31.75 -1.06
CA ARG A 564 -29.17 32.82 -0.67
C ARG A 564 -29.64 33.45 0.65
N GLY A 565 -29.36 32.77 1.76
CA GLY A 565 -29.34 33.39 3.06
C GLY A 565 -27.93 33.92 3.41
N PRO A 566 -27.79 35.04 4.13
CA PRO A 566 -26.48 35.57 4.49
C PRO A 566 -25.75 34.61 5.42
N ILE A 567 -24.54 34.20 5.02
CA ILE A 567 -23.67 33.37 5.84
C ILE A 567 -23.18 34.23 7.00
N SER A 568 -23.73 34.00 8.17
CA SER A 568 -23.19 34.47 9.45
C SER A 568 -21.83 33.83 9.66
N THR A 569 -20.76 34.64 9.63
CA THR A 569 -19.42 34.25 10.06
C THR A 569 -19.40 34.17 11.58
N GLN A 570 -19.90 33.10 12.15
CA GLN A 570 -19.54 32.72 13.50
C GLN A 570 -18.22 31.96 13.43
N SER A 571 -17.18 32.57 13.95
CA SER A 571 -15.93 31.91 14.28
C SER A 571 -16.23 30.76 15.24
N VAL A 572 -16.22 29.52 14.72
CA VAL A 572 -16.26 28.32 15.56
C VAL A 572 -14.91 28.26 16.26
N ALA A 573 -14.87 28.69 17.50
CA ALA A 573 -13.78 28.38 18.40
C ALA A 573 -13.64 26.85 18.46
N LEU A 574 -12.44 26.35 18.13
CA LEU A 574 -12.08 24.95 18.31
C LEU A 574 -12.21 24.60 19.80
N SER A 575 -13.33 24.06 20.20
CA SER A 575 -13.44 23.31 21.44
C SER A 575 -12.86 21.91 21.18
N THR A 576 -11.64 21.68 21.63
CA THR A 576 -11.09 20.33 21.75
C THR A 576 -11.97 19.52 22.70
N PRO A 577 -12.42 18.32 22.34
CA PRO A 577 -13.06 17.43 23.29
C PRO A 577 -11.98 16.79 24.17
N LEU A 578 -11.66 17.48 25.26
CA LEU A 578 -10.95 16.91 26.41
C LEU A 578 -11.94 16.84 27.56
N ASP A 579 -12.90 15.96 27.44
CA ASP A 579 -13.68 15.46 28.55
C ASP A 579 -13.49 13.96 28.70
N ALA A 580 -12.32 13.63 29.23
CA ALA A 580 -12.10 12.41 29.98
C ALA A 580 -11.21 12.77 31.16
N ALA A 581 -11.81 12.80 32.33
CA ALA A 581 -11.21 12.83 33.66
C ALA A 581 -10.17 13.94 33.93
N GLY A 582 -10.53 14.85 34.80
CA GLY A 582 -9.86 16.05 35.31
C GLY A 582 -8.44 15.99 35.84
N ALA A 583 -7.61 15.02 35.42
CA ALA A 583 -6.19 14.92 35.82
C ALA A 583 -5.24 15.60 34.82
N GLY A 584 -5.61 15.68 33.53
CA GLY A 584 -4.73 16.25 32.49
C GLY A 584 -4.53 17.77 32.56
N ARG A 585 -5.43 18.50 33.22
CA ARG A 585 -5.31 19.97 33.36
C ARG A 585 -4.30 20.44 34.42
N LEU A 586 -3.90 19.54 35.32
CA LEU A 586 -2.95 19.87 36.39
C LEU A 586 -1.47 19.59 36.01
N VAL A 587 -1.24 18.82 34.96
CA VAL A 587 0.13 18.44 34.56
C VAL A 587 0.99 19.65 34.14
N PRO A 588 0.51 20.61 33.35
CA PRO A 588 1.30 21.81 33.03
C PRO A 588 1.58 22.69 34.25
N LEU A 589 0.58 22.80 35.17
CA LEU A 589 0.72 23.60 36.38
C LEU A 589 1.70 22.95 37.37
N ALA A 590 1.66 21.62 37.52
CA ALA A 590 2.59 20.86 38.31
C ALA A 590 4.03 20.95 37.78
N ALA A 591 4.21 20.89 36.46
CA ALA A 591 5.53 21.06 35.85
C ALA A 591 6.07 22.47 36.06
N LEU A 592 5.23 23.50 35.97
CA LEU A 592 5.61 24.89 36.20
C LEU A 592 5.99 25.14 37.67
N VAL A 593 5.24 24.59 38.62
CA VAL A 593 5.55 24.65 40.06
C VAL A 593 6.85 23.92 40.37
N LEU A 594 7.09 22.74 39.78
CA LEU A 594 8.34 22.00 39.95
C LEU A 594 9.55 22.77 39.38
N ALA A 595 9.39 23.41 38.21
CA ALA A 595 10.44 24.23 37.62
C ALA A 595 10.74 25.49 38.46
N LEU A 596 9.72 26.12 39.05
CA LEU A 596 9.90 27.26 39.96
C LEU A 596 10.56 26.85 41.28
N LEU A 597 10.23 25.68 41.83
CA LEU A 597 10.85 25.15 43.05
C LEU A 597 12.33 24.77 42.82
N THR A 598 12.66 24.20 41.69
CA THR A 598 14.07 23.91 41.32
C THR A 598 14.87 25.18 41.06
N ALA A 599 14.29 26.20 40.44
CA ALA A 599 14.91 27.50 40.23
C ALA A 599 15.15 28.26 41.55
N ALA A 600 14.28 28.13 42.52
CA ALA A 600 14.44 28.74 43.85
C ALA A 600 15.43 27.97 44.77
N ALA A 601 15.49 26.66 44.65
CA ALA A 601 16.41 25.83 45.45
C ALA A 601 17.87 25.87 44.98
N GLY A 602 18.12 26.13 43.68
CA GLY A 602 19.43 26.19 43.08
C GLY A 602 20.37 27.20 43.77
N PRO A 603 19.98 28.46 43.97
CA PRO A 603 20.80 29.48 44.63
C PRO A 603 21.10 29.17 46.11
N VAL A 604 20.17 28.51 46.81
CA VAL A 604 20.34 28.14 48.23
C VAL A 604 21.33 26.99 48.37
N LEU A 605 21.28 26.00 47.49
CA LEU A 605 22.23 24.89 47.47
C LEU A 605 23.65 25.33 47.10
N LEU A 606 23.77 26.25 46.13
CA LEU A 606 25.06 26.86 45.78
C LEU A 606 25.65 27.67 46.94
N LYS A 607 24.85 28.38 47.72
CA LYS A 607 25.29 29.17 48.85
C LYS A 607 25.72 28.29 50.06
N LEU A 608 25.09 27.13 50.24
CA LEU A 608 25.43 26.14 51.23
C LEU A 608 26.73 25.36 50.88
N SER A 609 26.95 25.09 49.58
CA SER A 609 28.17 24.44 49.10
C SER A 609 29.40 25.37 49.14
N SER A 610 29.21 26.68 48.97
CA SER A 610 30.29 27.69 49.02
C SER A 610 30.70 28.09 50.47
N SER A 611 29.90 27.73 51.48
CA SER A 611 30.18 28.05 52.88
C SER A 611 31.01 27.00 53.64
N GLY A 612 31.51 25.97 52.98
CA GLY A 612 32.52 25.04 53.55
C GLY A 612 32.12 24.28 54.82
N ARG A 613 30.82 24.08 55.04
CA ARG A 613 30.31 23.37 56.23
C ARG A 613 29.62 22.05 55.85
N PHE A 614 30.36 21.19 55.17
CA PHE A 614 30.16 19.74 55.20
C PHE A 614 31.54 19.09 55.06
N ALA A 615 32.07 18.68 56.20
CA ALA A 615 33.14 17.70 56.28
C ALA A 615 32.48 16.32 56.41
#